data_2ad3be6e2118578b6e4058c3d0a7bc92
#
_entry.id   2ad3be6e2118578b6e4058c3d0a7bc92
#
_cell.length_a   1.000
_cell.length_b   1.000
_cell.length_c   1.000
_cell.angle_alpha   90.00
_cell.angle_beta   90.00
_cell.angle_gamma   90.00
#
_symmetry.space_group_name_H-M   'P 1'
#
loop_
_entity.id
_entity.type
_entity.pdbx_description
1 polymer ?
#
loop_
_entity_poly.entity_id
_entity_poly.type
_entity_poly.pdbx_seq_one_letter_code
_entity_poly.pdbx_strand_id
1 'polypeptide(L)'
;MIKIKDLEKIYRTEEVETVALNKLSFNVKEGEFVAVMGPSGCGKSTLLNILGLLDDPDSGSFLFNGIEVAHFNERKRADLRKRNIGFVFQSFNLIDELTVFENVELPLIYLGIKGDERKKRVEQVLDKVQIMHRKNHYPQQLSGGQQQRVAVARAVVNNPKLILADEPTGNLDEETGAQVMSMLTRLAREQHRTLLMVTHSLEAASHADRVLRLSHGQLLAER
;
A
#
# COMPACT_ATOMS: atom_id res chain seq x y z
N MET A 1 5.46 -5.95 -13.62
CA MET A 1 4.34 -5.35 -12.87
C MET A 1 4.40 -3.82 -12.91
N ILE A 2 5.40 -3.18 -12.31
CA ILE A 2 5.64 -1.73 -12.32
C ILE A 2 6.91 -1.44 -13.11
N LYS A 3 6.89 -0.40 -13.96
CA LYS A 3 8.09 0.12 -14.62
C LYS A 3 8.02 1.65 -14.61
N ILE A 4 8.99 2.25 -13.95
CA ILE A 4 9.15 3.70 -13.80
C ILE A 4 10.38 4.13 -14.59
N LYS A 5 10.26 5.23 -15.32
CA LYS A 5 11.37 5.80 -16.08
C LYS A 5 11.35 7.32 -15.96
N ASP A 6 12.44 7.88 -15.45
CA ASP A 6 12.68 9.31 -15.30
C ASP A 6 11.52 10.08 -14.65
N LEU A 7 10.89 9.46 -13.63
CA LEU A 7 9.71 10.01 -12.95
C LEU A 7 10.11 11.22 -12.10
N GLU A 8 9.41 12.32 -12.28
CA GLU A 8 9.61 13.55 -11.51
C GLU A 8 8.30 13.98 -10.83
N LYS A 9 8.44 14.55 -9.63
CA LYS A 9 7.35 15.23 -8.92
C LYS A 9 7.88 16.46 -8.21
N ILE A 10 7.25 17.60 -8.46
CA ILE A 10 7.63 18.89 -7.93
C ILE A 10 6.39 19.54 -7.29
N TYR A 11 6.46 19.83 -6.02
CA TYR A 11 5.43 20.61 -5.34
C TYR A 11 5.80 22.08 -5.39
N ARG A 12 4.87 22.90 -5.85
CA ARG A 12 5.05 24.36 -5.97
C ARG A 12 4.06 25.09 -5.07
N THR A 13 4.59 25.96 -4.25
CA THR A 13 3.83 26.98 -3.54
C THR A 13 4.21 28.35 -4.13
N GLU A 14 3.56 29.41 -3.70
CA GLU A 14 3.90 30.78 -4.16
C GLU A 14 5.35 31.18 -3.85
N GLU A 15 5.95 30.61 -2.82
CA GLU A 15 7.28 31.01 -2.33
C GLU A 15 8.37 29.93 -2.52
N VAL A 16 7.99 28.65 -2.64
CA VAL A 16 8.96 27.54 -2.60
C VAL A 16 8.61 26.47 -3.64
N GLU A 17 9.63 25.99 -4.33
CA GLU A 17 9.58 24.80 -5.17
C GLU A 17 10.35 23.67 -4.49
N THR A 18 9.65 22.52 -4.27
CA THR A 18 10.26 21.34 -3.64
C THR A 18 10.22 20.17 -4.60
N VAL A 19 11.39 19.73 -5.04
CA VAL A 19 11.56 18.52 -5.85
C VAL A 19 11.43 17.30 -4.95
N ALA A 20 10.28 16.64 -4.99
CA ALA A 20 10.02 15.46 -4.17
C ALA A 20 10.55 14.16 -4.80
N LEU A 21 10.46 14.04 -6.14
CA LEU A 21 11.06 12.96 -6.91
C LEU A 21 11.83 13.56 -8.09
N ASN A 22 13.05 13.07 -8.34
CA ASN A 22 13.96 13.61 -9.34
C ASN A 22 14.49 12.47 -10.22
N LYS A 23 13.96 12.35 -11.44
CA LYS A 23 14.33 11.36 -12.48
C LYS A 23 14.44 9.93 -11.96
N LEU A 24 13.47 9.53 -11.15
CA LEU A 24 13.43 8.21 -10.52
C LEU A 24 13.18 7.14 -11.59
N SER A 25 14.01 6.10 -11.63
CA SER A 25 13.87 4.99 -12.58
C SER A 25 14.11 3.66 -11.87
N PHE A 26 13.13 2.76 -11.92
CA PHE A 26 13.22 1.38 -11.41
C PHE A 26 12.08 0.52 -11.96
N ASN A 27 12.17 -0.78 -11.71
CA ASN A 27 11.10 -1.71 -12.03
C ASN A 27 10.79 -2.62 -10.84
N VAL A 28 9.57 -3.14 -10.80
CA VAL A 28 9.11 -4.17 -9.84
C VAL A 28 8.46 -5.29 -10.65
N LYS A 29 8.90 -6.52 -10.41
CA LYS A 29 8.35 -7.72 -11.06
C LYS A 29 7.02 -8.11 -10.42
N GLU A 30 6.22 -8.91 -11.11
CA GLU A 30 5.02 -9.50 -10.54
C GLU A 30 5.39 -10.48 -9.41
N GLY A 31 4.68 -10.40 -8.29
CA GLY A 31 4.93 -11.22 -7.11
C GLY A 31 6.17 -10.81 -6.28
N GLU A 32 6.92 -9.78 -6.71
CA GLU A 32 8.09 -9.29 -5.98
C GLU A 32 7.68 -8.48 -4.74
N PHE A 33 8.36 -8.68 -3.63
CA PHE A 33 8.29 -7.82 -2.46
C PHE A 33 9.48 -6.85 -2.45
N VAL A 34 9.20 -5.56 -2.62
CA VAL A 34 10.21 -4.49 -2.63
C VAL A 34 10.00 -3.57 -1.43
N ALA A 35 11.07 -3.32 -0.67
CA ALA A 35 11.09 -2.28 0.35
C ALA A 35 11.79 -1.03 -0.19
N VAL A 36 11.21 0.14 0.05
CA VAL A 36 11.82 1.45 -0.23
C VAL A 36 12.20 2.09 1.10
N MET A 37 13.49 2.28 1.31
CA MET A 37 14.05 2.88 2.53
C MET A 37 14.66 4.25 2.24
N GLY A 38 14.65 5.11 3.25
CA GLY A 38 15.31 6.42 3.19
C GLY A 38 14.90 7.31 4.36
N PRO A 39 15.61 8.43 4.56
CA PRO A 39 15.33 9.37 5.65
C PRO A 39 13.94 10.01 5.51
N SER A 40 13.44 10.65 6.59
CA SER A 40 12.20 11.41 6.53
C SER A 40 12.32 12.54 5.48
N GLY A 41 11.23 12.79 4.74
CA GLY A 41 11.20 13.84 3.71
C GLY A 41 11.91 13.51 2.40
N CYS A 42 12.49 12.31 2.20
CA CYS A 42 13.20 11.98 0.96
C CYS A 42 12.29 11.63 -0.25
N GLY A 43 10.95 11.70 -0.12
CA GLY A 43 10.01 11.42 -1.22
C GLY A 43 9.29 10.08 -1.17
N LYS A 44 9.44 9.26 -0.10
CA LYS A 44 8.81 7.92 0.01
C LYS A 44 7.28 7.95 -0.12
N SER A 45 6.61 8.80 0.65
CA SER A 45 5.14 8.91 0.61
C SER A 45 4.66 9.50 -0.74
N THR A 46 5.41 10.42 -1.34
CA THR A 46 5.13 10.92 -2.70
C THR A 46 5.20 9.79 -3.72
N LEU A 47 6.26 8.98 -3.66
CA LEU A 47 6.40 7.81 -4.53
C LEU A 47 5.23 6.85 -4.34
N LEU A 48 4.87 6.54 -3.09
CA LEU A 48 3.77 5.64 -2.77
C LEU A 48 2.42 6.17 -3.27
N ASN A 49 2.18 7.48 -3.17
CA ASN A 49 0.97 8.12 -3.69
C ASN A 49 0.88 8.02 -5.22
N ILE A 50 1.99 8.24 -5.94
CA ILE A 50 2.00 8.10 -7.41
C ILE A 50 1.80 6.64 -7.80
N LEU A 51 2.50 5.69 -7.18
CA LEU A 51 2.32 4.26 -7.44
C LEU A 51 0.90 3.78 -7.11
N GLY A 52 0.31 4.41 -6.11
CA GLY A 52 -1.07 4.19 -5.68
C GLY A 52 -2.13 4.87 -6.56
N LEU A 53 -1.70 5.63 -7.57
CA LEU A 53 -2.59 6.42 -8.42
C LEU A 53 -3.46 7.43 -7.62
N LEU A 54 -2.94 7.90 -6.48
CA LEU A 54 -3.54 8.96 -5.66
C LEU A 54 -3.07 10.34 -6.12
N ASP A 55 -1.88 10.40 -6.71
CA ASP A 55 -1.27 11.60 -7.30
C ASP A 55 -0.70 11.26 -8.68
N ASP A 56 -0.35 12.26 -9.48
CA ASP A 56 0.26 12.13 -10.81
C ASP A 56 1.68 12.72 -10.82
N PRO A 57 2.58 12.15 -11.59
CA PRO A 57 3.90 12.73 -11.80
C PRO A 57 3.81 13.98 -12.68
N ASP A 58 4.78 14.90 -12.54
CA ASP A 58 4.90 16.05 -13.44
C ASP A 58 5.56 15.66 -14.77
N SER A 59 6.49 14.68 -14.75
CA SER A 59 7.13 14.15 -15.95
C SER A 59 7.58 12.70 -15.77
N GLY A 60 8.03 12.07 -16.86
CA GLY A 60 8.47 10.68 -16.88
C GLY A 60 7.37 9.71 -17.29
N SER A 61 7.64 8.41 -17.15
CA SER A 61 6.73 7.32 -17.55
C SER A 61 6.47 6.39 -16.39
N PHE A 62 5.20 6.00 -16.23
CA PHE A 62 4.76 4.99 -15.29
C PHE A 62 3.91 3.92 -15.97
N LEU A 63 4.51 2.76 -16.20
CA LEU A 63 3.79 1.58 -16.69
C LEU A 63 3.32 0.71 -15.53
N PHE A 64 2.01 0.48 -15.45
CA PHE A 64 1.36 -0.48 -14.56
C PHE A 64 0.80 -1.63 -15.39
N ASN A 65 1.35 -2.84 -15.22
CA ASN A 65 1.01 -4.01 -16.06
C ASN A 65 1.09 -3.72 -17.58
N GLY A 66 2.11 -3.00 -18.00
CA GLY A 66 2.32 -2.64 -19.41
C GLY A 66 1.45 -1.51 -19.95
N ILE A 67 0.58 -0.92 -19.11
CA ILE A 67 -0.28 0.22 -19.48
C ILE A 67 0.36 1.49 -18.94
N GLU A 68 0.57 2.51 -19.82
CA GLU A 68 1.06 3.83 -19.40
C GLU A 68 -0.06 4.56 -18.63
N VAL A 69 0.22 4.90 -17.38
CA VAL A 69 -0.78 5.47 -16.46
C VAL A 69 -0.44 6.87 -15.96
N ALA A 70 0.77 7.39 -16.26
CA ALA A 70 1.24 8.70 -15.77
C ALA A 70 0.28 9.85 -16.14
N HIS A 71 -0.39 9.74 -17.29
CA HIS A 71 -1.29 10.79 -17.81
C HIS A 71 -2.77 10.41 -17.72
N PHE A 72 -3.14 9.45 -16.85
CA PHE A 72 -4.54 9.11 -16.63
C PHE A 72 -5.25 10.22 -15.88
N ASN A 73 -6.47 10.57 -16.33
CA ASN A 73 -7.36 11.43 -15.55
C ASN A 73 -7.84 10.70 -14.28
N GLU A 74 -8.35 11.46 -13.31
CA GLU A 74 -8.76 10.92 -12.00
C GLU A 74 -9.75 9.75 -12.11
N ARG A 75 -10.72 9.82 -13.04
CA ARG A 75 -11.70 8.74 -13.23
C ARG A 75 -11.03 7.41 -13.63
N LYS A 76 -10.05 7.44 -14.55
CA LYS A 76 -9.30 6.26 -14.98
C LYS A 76 -8.39 5.76 -13.87
N ARG A 77 -7.72 6.67 -13.13
CA ARG A 77 -6.89 6.33 -11.97
C ARG A 77 -7.73 5.63 -10.89
N ALA A 78 -8.89 6.19 -10.52
CA ALA A 78 -9.80 5.63 -9.53
C ALA A 78 -10.32 4.24 -9.93
N ASP A 79 -10.69 4.05 -11.21
CA ASP A 79 -11.16 2.74 -11.69
C ASP A 79 -10.06 1.67 -11.67
N LEU A 80 -8.84 2.03 -12.03
CA LEU A 80 -7.69 1.12 -11.99
C LEU A 80 -7.28 0.82 -10.55
N ARG A 81 -7.22 1.83 -9.69
CA ARG A 81 -6.87 1.73 -8.26
C ARG A 81 -7.80 0.78 -7.52
N LYS A 82 -9.12 0.99 -7.58
CA LYS A 82 -10.10 0.17 -6.84
C LYS A 82 -10.05 -1.32 -7.21
N ARG A 83 -9.60 -1.67 -8.42
CA ARG A 83 -9.54 -3.05 -8.91
C ARG A 83 -8.22 -3.74 -8.60
N ASN A 84 -7.12 -2.97 -8.52
CA ASN A 84 -5.79 -3.56 -8.59
C ASN A 84 -4.88 -3.20 -7.42
N ILE A 85 -5.24 -2.21 -6.59
CA ILE A 85 -4.35 -1.71 -5.55
C ILE A 85 -5.02 -1.82 -4.18
N GLY A 86 -4.30 -2.38 -3.21
CA GLY A 86 -4.65 -2.37 -1.80
C GLY A 86 -3.66 -1.51 -1.03
N PHE A 87 -4.15 -0.75 -0.04
CA PHE A 87 -3.32 0.12 0.79
C PHE A 87 -3.33 -0.33 2.24
N VAL A 88 -2.14 -0.34 2.84
CA VAL A 88 -1.92 -0.52 4.27
C VAL A 88 -1.17 0.71 4.78
N PHE A 89 -1.78 1.48 5.70
CA PHE A 89 -1.20 2.71 6.23
C PHE A 89 -0.70 2.54 7.66
N GLN A 90 0.25 3.35 8.06
CA GLN A 90 0.78 3.42 9.42
C GLN A 90 -0.31 3.74 10.46
N SER A 91 -1.22 4.68 10.13
CA SER A 91 -2.32 5.10 11.01
C SER A 91 -3.60 4.28 10.84
N PHE A 92 -3.50 3.08 10.24
CA PHE A 92 -4.61 2.15 9.97
C PHE A 92 -5.68 2.70 9.02
N ASN A 93 -6.04 3.96 9.14
CA ASN A 93 -7.06 4.70 8.36
C ASN A 93 -8.40 3.93 8.29
N LEU A 94 -8.82 3.37 9.43
CA LEU A 94 -10.14 2.78 9.57
C LEU A 94 -11.18 3.87 9.76
N ILE A 95 -12.41 3.61 9.32
CA ILE A 95 -13.56 4.50 9.54
C ILE A 95 -14.16 4.13 10.88
N ASP A 96 -14.15 5.07 11.82
CA ASP A 96 -14.52 4.86 13.23
C ASP A 96 -16.00 4.53 13.43
N GLU A 97 -16.86 5.00 12.53
CA GLU A 97 -18.31 4.77 12.53
C GLU A 97 -18.70 3.43 11.92
N LEU A 98 -17.75 2.69 11.34
CA LEU A 98 -17.96 1.39 10.74
C LEU A 98 -17.36 0.28 11.60
N THR A 99 -18.05 -0.85 11.65
CA THR A 99 -17.53 -2.07 12.27
C THR A 99 -16.31 -2.60 11.51
N VAL A 100 -15.59 -3.56 12.10
CA VAL A 100 -14.52 -4.31 11.44
C VAL A 100 -14.99 -4.92 10.12
N PHE A 101 -16.16 -5.54 10.14
CA PHE A 101 -16.75 -6.15 8.94
C PHE A 101 -16.97 -5.10 7.85
N GLU A 102 -17.63 -4.00 8.17
CA GLU A 102 -17.97 -2.93 7.23
C GLU A 102 -16.72 -2.23 6.69
N ASN A 103 -15.70 -1.98 7.51
CA ASN A 103 -14.42 -1.44 7.04
C ASN A 103 -13.77 -2.33 5.96
N VAL A 104 -13.81 -3.64 6.16
CA VAL A 104 -13.24 -4.61 5.21
C VAL A 104 -14.13 -4.81 3.98
N GLU A 105 -15.44 -4.62 4.11
CA GLU A 105 -16.40 -4.74 3.01
C GLU A 105 -16.32 -3.60 1.98
N LEU A 106 -15.90 -2.39 2.40
CA LEU A 106 -15.91 -1.18 1.58
C LEU A 106 -15.32 -1.35 0.17
N PRO A 107 -14.12 -1.92 -0.03
CA PRO A 107 -13.58 -2.11 -1.37
C PRO A 107 -14.47 -2.95 -2.28
N LEU A 108 -15.19 -3.92 -1.73
CA LEU A 108 -16.08 -4.78 -2.49
C LEU A 108 -17.39 -4.08 -2.88
N ILE A 109 -17.86 -3.14 -2.03
CA ILE A 109 -19.01 -2.28 -2.35
C ILE A 109 -18.66 -1.39 -3.55
N TYR A 110 -17.50 -0.74 -3.54
CA TYR A 110 -17.03 0.11 -4.66
C TYR A 110 -16.80 -0.68 -5.96
N LEU A 111 -16.56 -1.99 -5.87
CA LEU A 111 -16.48 -2.88 -7.03
C LEU A 111 -17.86 -3.37 -7.51
N GLY A 112 -18.95 -3.08 -6.80
CA GLY A 112 -20.28 -3.52 -7.14
C GLY A 112 -20.52 -5.02 -6.92
N ILE A 113 -19.76 -5.66 -6.02
CA ILE A 113 -19.92 -7.10 -5.71
C ILE A 113 -21.24 -7.31 -4.96
N LYS A 114 -21.95 -8.39 -5.26
CA LYS A 114 -23.24 -8.75 -4.61
C LYS A 114 -23.05 -9.06 -3.11
N GLY A 115 -24.09 -8.81 -2.30
CA GLY A 115 -24.04 -8.90 -0.83
C GLY A 115 -23.56 -10.24 -0.28
N ASP A 116 -24.10 -11.36 -0.79
CA ASP A 116 -23.70 -12.70 -0.33
C ASP A 116 -22.22 -13.01 -0.64
N GLU A 117 -21.75 -12.62 -1.81
CA GLU A 117 -20.36 -12.79 -2.20
C GLU A 117 -19.44 -11.87 -1.39
N ARG A 118 -19.86 -10.61 -1.10
CA ARG A 118 -19.12 -9.70 -0.21
C ARG A 118 -18.96 -10.32 1.17
N LYS A 119 -20.07 -10.77 1.78
CA LYS A 119 -20.05 -11.41 3.10
C LYS A 119 -19.06 -12.56 3.15
N LYS A 120 -19.13 -13.46 2.17
CA LYS A 120 -18.22 -14.61 2.08
C LYS A 120 -16.75 -14.20 2.01
N ARG A 121 -16.41 -13.22 1.15
CA ARG A 121 -15.02 -12.74 1.01
C ARG A 121 -14.52 -12.05 2.25
N VAL A 122 -15.35 -11.22 2.89
CA VAL A 122 -15.00 -10.54 4.14
C VAL A 122 -14.72 -11.55 5.24
N GLU A 123 -15.63 -12.51 5.46
CA GLU A 123 -15.45 -13.54 6.50
C GLU A 123 -14.18 -14.37 6.25
N GLN A 124 -13.93 -14.78 5.01
CA GLN A 124 -12.70 -15.51 4.65
C GLN A 124 -11.42 -14.73 4.94
N VAL A 125 -11.39 -13.43 4.64
CA VAL A 125 -10.18 -12.63 4.89
C VAL A 125 -10.01 -12.33 6.37
N LEU A 126 -11.11 -12.08 7.12
CA LEU A 126 -11.06 -11.87 8.56
C LEU A 126 -10.54 -13.11 9.31
N ASP A 127 -10.89 -14.31 8.84
CA ASP A 127 -10.32 -15.57 9.35
C ASP A 127 -8.81 -15.65 9.07
N LYS A 128 -8.37 -15.35 7.85
CA LYS A 128 -6.94 -15.38 7.47
C LYS A 128 -6.08 -14.44 8.31
N VAL A 129 -6.60 -13.29 8.68
CA VAL A 129 -5.91 -12.33 9.57
C VAL A 129 -6.23 -12.53 11.05
N GLN A 130 -6.99 -13.59 11.39
CA GLN A 130 -7.30 -13.99 12.78
C GLN A 130 -8.04 -12.92 13.59
N ILE A 131 -9.00 -12.20 12.97
CA ILE A 131 -9.78 -11.15 13.62
C ILE A 131 -11.31 -11.36 13.49
N MET A 132 -11.75 -12.50 12.96
CA MET A 132 -13.16 -12.80 12.73
C MET A 132 -14.03 -12.66 14.01
N HIS A 133 -13.48 -13.00 15.18
CA HIS A 133 -14.15 -12.87 16.47
C HIS A 133 -14.47 -11.41 16.85
N ARG A 134 -13.86 -10.44 16.19
CA ARG A 134 -14.07 -9.00 16.36
C ARG A 134 -14.90 -8.34 15.25
N LYS A 135 -15.49 -9.10 14.33
CA LYS A 135 -16.15 -8.56 13.14
C LYS A 135 -17.21 -7.48 13.38
N ASN A 136 -17.90 -7.53 14.53
CA ASN A 136 -18.93 -6.58 14.92
C ASN A 136 -18.42 -5.45 15.85
N HIS A 137 -17.12 -5.40 16.15
CA HIS A 137 -16.52 -4.35 16.97
C HIS A 137 -16.19 -3.14 16.08
N TYR A 138 -16.09 -1.98 16.73
CA TYR A 138 -15.64 -0.73 16.11
C TYR A 138 -14.14 -0.54 16.33
N PRO A 139 -13.45 0.26 15.48
CA PRO A 139 -12.00 0.49 15.59
C PRO A 139 -11.53 0.89 17.00
N GLN A 140 -12.27 1.77 17.68
CA GLN A 140 -11.91 2.24 19.03
C GLN A 140 -11.92 1.13 20.10
N GLN A 141 -12.53 -0.02 19.82
CA GLN A 141 -12.59 -1.18 20.71
C GLN A 141 -11.44 -2.18 20.48
N LEU A 142 -10.51 -1.85 19.57
CA LEU A 142 -9.42 -2.73 19.13
C LEU A 142 -8.06 -2.19 19.58
N SER A 143 -7.14 -3.10 19.88
CA SER A 143 -5.72 -2.73 20.03
C SER A 143 -5.12 -2.29 18.67
N GLY A 144 -3.99 -1.56 18.68
CA GLY A 144 -3.32 -1.13 17.47
C GLY A 144 -2.99 -2.27 16.51
N GLY A 145 -2.50 -3.39 17.02
CA GLY A 145 -2.23 -4.59 16.22
C GLY A 145 -3.49 -5.21 15.61
N GLN A 146 -4.62 -5.18 16.36
CA GLN A 146 -5.91 -5.62 15.83
C GLN A 146 -6.41 -4.68 14.73
N GLN A 147 -6.30 -3.37 14.91
CA GLN A 147 -6.64 -2.37 13.88
C GLN A 147 -5.80 -2.57 12.62
N GLN A 148 -4.50 -2.84 12.76
CA GLN A 148 -3.63 -3.10 11.60
C GLN A 148 -4.01 -4.39 10.88
N ARG A 149 -4.40 -5.46 11.60
CA ARG A 149 -4.94 -6.68 10.97
C ARG A 149 -6.20 -6.38 10.14
N VAL A 150 -7.08 -5.51 10.62
CA VAL A 150 -8.28 -5.05 9.88
C VAL A 150 -7.86 -4.24 8.64
N ALA A 151 -6.89 -3.33 8.76
CA ALA A 151 -6.37 -2.57 7.63
C ALA A 151 -5.74 -3.47 6.55
N VAL A 152 -4.98 -4.49 6.96
CA VAL A 152 -4.44 -5.51 6.03
C VAL A 152 -5.58 -6.30 5.38
N ALA A 153 -6.59 -6.74 6.15
CA ALA A 153 -7.76 -7.44 5.59
C ALA A 153 -8.47 -6.60 4.52
N ARG A 154 -8.71 -5.32 4.81
CA ARG A 154 -9.31 -4.36 3.87
C ARG A 154 -8.47 -4.20 2.61
N ALA A 155 -7.15 -4.16 2.74
CA ALA A 155 -6.24 -4.02 1.61
C ALA A 155 -6.26 -5.23 0.66
N VAL A 156 -6.54 -6.45 1.17
CA VAL A 156 -6.43 -7.68 0.37
C VAL A 156 -7.77 -8.29 -0.05
N VAL A 157 -8.91 -7.81 0.48
CA VAL A 157 -10.24 -8.42 0.29
C VAL A 157 -10.71 -8.44 -1.17
N ASN A 158 -10.33 -7.43 -1.95
CA ASN A 158 -10.65 -7.32 -3.38
C ASN A 158 -9.67 -8.09 -4.29
N ASN A 159 -8.74 -8.84 -3.72
CA ASN A 159 -7.68 -9.57 -4.43
C ASN A 159 -6.83 -8.67 -5.35
N PRO A 160 -6.19 -7.62 -4.81
CA PRO A 160 -5.41 -6.68 -5.61
C PRO A 160 -4.15 -7.35 -6.19
N LYS A 161 -3.64 -6.81 -7.30
CA LYS A 161 -2.35 -7.21 -7.89
C LYS A 161 -1.17 -6.57 -7.17
N LEU A 162 -1.38 -5.37 -6.62
CA LEU A 162 -0.37 -4.58 -5.90
C LEU A 162 -0.87 -4.23 -4.51
N ILE A 163 -0.04 -4.48 -3.52
CA ILE A 163 -0.24 -3.98 -2.16
C ILE A 163 0.82 -2.89 -1.93
N LEU A 164 0.38 -1.72 -1.50
CA LEU A 164 1.22 -0.61 -1.08
C LEU A 164 1.12 -0.46 0.43
N ALA A 165 2.26 -0.50 1.11
CA ALA A 165 2.31 -0.39 2.55
C ALA A 165 3.16 0.82 2.96
N ASP A 166 2.56 1.75 3.70
CA ASP A 166 3.24 2.93 4.26
C ASP A 166 3.50 2.69 5.73
N GLU A 167 4.76 2.41 6.09
CA GLU A 167 5.21 2.17 7.47
C GLU A 167 4.27 1.22 8.26
N PRO A 168 3.95 0.01 7.75
CA PRO A 168 2.84 -0.80 8.26
C PRO A 168 2.97 -1.25 9.72
N THR A 169 4.13 -1.06 10.33
CA THR A 169 4.41 -1.42 11.74
C THR A 169 4.84 -0.22 12.59
N GLY A 170 4.86 0.99 12.02
CA GLY A 170 5.42 2.16 12.67
C GLY A 170 4.71 2.60 13.97
N ASN A 171 3.45 2.21 14.17
CA ASN A 171 2.66 2.51 15.37
C ASN A 171 2.44 1.28 16.28
N LEU A 172 3.24 0.23 16.10
CA LEU A 172 3.11 -1.03 16.85
C LEU A 172 4.37 -1.28 17.68
N ASP A 173 4.22 -2.02 18.76
CA ASP A 173 5.36 -2.61 19.46
C ASP A 173 6.05 -3.66 18.58
N GLU A 174 7.29 -4.00 18.92
CA GLU A 174 8.15 -4.88 18.12
C GLU A 174 7.52 -6.26 17.87
N GLU A 175 6.98 -6.90 18.92
CA GLU A 175 6.38 -8.23 18.81
C GLU A 175 5.12 -8.22 17.91
N THR A 176 4.23 -7.27 18.14
CA THR A 176 3.02 -7.10 17.32
C THR A 176 3.38 -6.73 15.89
N GLY A 177 4.39 -5.88 15.69
CA GLY A 177 4.93 -5.49 14.39
C GLY A 177 5.42 -6.69 13.60
N ALA A 178 6.23 -7.55 14.23
CA ALA A 178 6.75 -8.78 13.61
C ALA A 178 5.61 -9.73 13.16
N GLN A 179 4.56 -9.88 14.00
CA GLN A 179 3.38 -10.69 13.67
C GLN A 179 2.63 -10.13 12.45
N VAL A 180 2.42 -8.81 12.40
CA VAL A 180 1.75 -8.12 11.28
C VAL A 180 2.57 -8.25 10.00
N MET A 181 3.90 -8.07 10.05
CA MET A 181 4.78 -8.22 8.89
C MET A 181 4.77 -9.66 8.36
N SER A 182 4.87 -10.65 9.24
CA SER A 182 4.78 -12.07 8.86
C SER A 182 3.45 -12.37 8.15
N MET A 183 2.35 -11.89 8.70
CA MET A 183 1.01 -12.05 8.12
C MET A 183 0.90 -11.36 6.75
N LEU A 184 1.32 -10.10 6.62
CA LEU A 184 1.27 -9.35 5.38
C LEU A 184 2.10 -10.01 4.28
N THR A 185 3.33 -10.43 4.61
CA THR A 185 4.24 -11.13 3.71
C THR A 185 3.63 -12.45 3.23
N ARG A 186 3.07 -13.25 4.15
CA ARG A 186 2.37 -14.50 3.82
C ARG A 186 1.22 -14.27 2.87
N LEU A 187 0.33 -13.31 3.16
CA LEU A 187 -0.84 -13.01 2.32
C LEU A 187 -0.44 -12.49 0.93
N ALA A 188 0.67 -11.79 0.80
CA ALA A 188 1.19 -11.36 -0.49
C ALA A 188 1.72 -12.57 -1.28
N ARG A 189 2.55 -13.42 -0.67
CA ARG A 189 3.18 -14.58 -1.33
C ARG A 189 2.19 -15.68 -1.72
N GLU A 190 1.21 -16.01 -0.87
CA GLU A 190 0.20 -17.05 -1.14
C GLU A 190 -0.58 -16.83 -2.44
N GLN A 191 -0.72 -15.60 -2.89
CA GLN A 191 -1.48 -15.24 -4.10
C GLN A 191 -0.65 -14.52 -5.15
N HIS A 192 0.69 -14.65 -5.09
CA HIS A 192 1.63 -14.00 -6.00
C HIS A 192 1.39 -12.50 -6.19
N ARG A 193 0.95 -11.80 -5.13
CA ARG A 193 0.74 -10.36 -5.15
C ARG A 193 2.07 -9.64 -5.03
N THR A 194 2.21 -8.58 -5.81
CA THR A 194 3.34 -7.66 -5.64
C THR A 194 3.12 -6.82 -4.38
N LEU A 195 4.15 -6.69 -3.56
CA LEU A 195 4.13 -5.85 -2.36
C LEU A 195 5.24 -4.80 -2.47
N LEU A 196 4.88 -3.52 -2.37
CA LEU A 196 5.84 -2.44 -2.22
C LEU A 196 5.57 -1.76 -0.89
N MET A 197 6.60 -1.72 -0.06
CA MET A 197 6.54 -1.14 1.28
C MET A 197 7.53 0.03 1.38
N VAL A 198 7.10 1.15 1.93
CA VAL A 198 8.01 2.18 2.40
C VAL A 198 8.21 2.02 3.90
N THR A 199 9.45 2.09 4.35
CA THR A 199 9.78 1.94 5.77
C THR A 199 11.14 2.55 6.11
N HIS A 200 11.32 2.91 7.36
CA HIS A 200 12.64 3.24 7.94
C HIS A 200 13.18 2.07 8.80
N SER A 201 12.38 1.04 9.09
CA SER A 201 12.78 -0.14 9.86
C SER A 201 13.59 -1.11 9.01
N LEU A 202 14.82 -1.41 9.45
CA LEU A 202 15.65 -2.45 8.84
C LEU A 202 15.04 -3.84 9.01
N GLU A 203 14.38 -4.09 10.13
CA GLU A 203 13.70 -5.35 10.40
C GLU A 203 12.55 -5.57 9.42
N ALA A 204 11.65 -4.59 9.26
CA ALA A 204 10.59 -4.68 8.28
C ALA A 204 11.13 -4.87 6.85
N ALA A 205 12.18 -4.15 6.48
CA ALA A 205 12.82 -4.27 5.17
C ALA A 205 13.47 -5.63 4.93
N SER A 206 13.89 -6.35 5.98
CA SER A 206 14.50 -7.69 5.85
C SER A 206 13.55 -8.76 5.30
N HIS A 207 12.23 -8.52 5.34
CA HIS A 207 11.23 -9.40 4.74
C HIS A 207 11.14 -9.28 3.21
N ALA A 208 11.70 -8.20 2.63
CA ALA A 208 11.63 -7.91 1.20
C ALA A 208 12.65 -8.72 0.40
N ASP A 209 12.30 -9.03 -0.85
CA ASP A 209 13.21 -9.67 -1.79
C ASP A 209 14.32 -8.72 -2.26
N ARG A 210 14.01 -7.39 -2.24
CA ARG A 210 14.93 -6.33 -2.64
C ARG A 210 14.63 -5.03 -1.90
N VAL A 211 15.70 -4.27 -1.60
CA VAL A 211 15.62 -2.97 -0.93
C VAL A 211 16.12 -1.87 -1.87
N LEU A 212 15.27 -0.89 -2.13
CA LEU A 212 15.63 0.34 -2.84
C LEU A 212 15.92 1.44 -1.80
N ARG A 213 17.00 2.17 -1.98
CA ARG A 213 17.36 3.29 -1.10
C ARG A 213 17.06 4.61 -1.78
N LEU A 214 16.14 5.37 -1.20
CA LEU A 214 15.72 6.68 -1.69
C LEU A 214 16.40 7.78 -0.86
N SER A 215 16.99 8.76 -1.53
CA SER A 215 17.58 9.93 -0.90
C SER A 215 17.39 11.15 -1.80
N HIS A 216 16.86 12.25 -1.25
CA HIS A 216 16.60 13.50 -1.97
C HIS A 216 15.86 13.27 -3.31
N GLY A 217 14.84 12.42 -3.30
CA GLY A 217 14.03 12.12 -4.48
C GLY A 217 14.70 11.23 -5.54
N GLN A 218 15.89 10.69 -5.27
CA GLN A 218 16.64 9.83 -6.18
C GLN A 218 16.92 8.46 -5.57
N LEU A 219 16.98 7.42 -6.41
CA LEU A 219 17.50 6.13 -5.96
C LEU A 219 19.03 6.19 -5.85
N LEU A 220 19.53 5.77 -4.69
CA LEU A 220 20.94 5.45 -4.56
C LEU A 220 21.21 4.12 -5.30
N ALA A 221 22.40 4.00 -5.90
CA ALA A 221 22.78 2.77 -6.60
C ALA A 221 22.58 1.54 -5.70
N GLU A 222 21.97 0.50 -6.27
CA GLU A 222 21.87 -0.81 -5.61
C GLU A 222 23.30 -1.33 -5.34
N ARG A 223 23.60 -1.63 -4.07
CA ARG A 223 24.82 -2.35 -3.68
C ARG A 223 24.47 -3.80 -3.42
#